data_3200dd7b7474886b7c6b617e8738ffa7
#
_entry.id   3200dd7b7474886b7c6b617e8738ffa7
#
_cell.length_a   1.000
_cell.length_b   1.000
_cell.length_c   1.000
_cell.angle_alpha   90.00
_cell.angle_beta   90.00
_cell.angle_gamma   90.00
#
_symmetry.space_group_name_H-M   'P 1'
#
loop_
_entity.id
_entity.type
_entity.pdbx_description
1 polymer ?
#
loop_
_entity_poly.entity_id
_entity_poly.type
_entity_poly.pdbx_seq_one_letter_code
_entity_poly.pdbx_strand_id
1 'polypeptide(L)'
;VGGYGEEYLPSHLIKNRIPMKEERNIITMDGQGNISLPSDIGATAMTEREICELFGVIAPTVRAGIKALCKSGVLSVYDIKRIIRISDRYSAEVYNLETIAALAFRVESFGAAKVRKVLLERIIHGRKEKTTVFVSVVSDGKPNSRWKA
;
A
#
# COMPACT_ATOMS: atom_id res chain seq x y z
N VAL A 1 -36.57 4.79 2.59
CA VAL A 1 -36.12 4.18 2.18
C VAL A 1 -34.68 4.08 2.27
N GLY A 2 -33.98 5.05 2.39
CA GLY A 2 -32.59 4.87 2.40
C GLY A 2 -32.09 3.95 3.46
N GLY A 3 -32.56 3.95 4.52
CA GLY A 3 -31.88 3.28 5.59
C GLY A 3 -31.83 1.82 5.53
N TYR A 4 -32.50 1.23 4.61
CA TYR A 4 -32.45 -0.15 4.71
C TYR A 4 -31.54 -0.79 3.81
N GLY A 5 -30.67 -0.07 3.20
CA GLY A 5 -29.74 -0.69 2.31
C GLY A 5 -28.95 -1.77 2.94
N GLU A 6 -28.39 -1.54 4.11
CA GLU A 6 -27.54 -2.54 4.67
C GLU A 6 -28.27 -3.75 5.13
N GLU A 7 -29.41 -3.55 5.70
CA GLU A 7 -30.13 -4.67 6.23
C GLU A 7 -30.61 -5.61 5.17
N TYR A 8 -30.83 -5.11 3.99
CA TYR A 8 -31.39 -5.93 2.95
C TYR A 8 -30.37 -6.41 1.93
N LEU A 9 -29.10 -6.17 2.16
CA LEU A 9 -28.11 -6.63 1.22
C LEU A 9 -27.91 -8.12 1.32
N PRO A 10 -27.96 -8.83 0.20
CA PRO A 10 -27.68 -10.25 0.22
C PRO A 10 -26.22 -10.50 0.58
N SER A 11 -25.95 -11.69 1.06
CA SER A 11 -24.58 -12.00 1.47
C SER A 11 -23.55 -11.79 0.40
N HIS A 12 -23.90 -12.11 -0.83
CA HIS A 12 -22.91 -11.96 -1.89
C HIS A 12 -22.58 -10.49 -2.17
N LEU A 13 -23.52 -9.59 -1.92
CA LEU A 13 -23.24 -8.18 -2.09
C LEU A 13 -22.41 -7.67 -0.93
N ILE A 14 -22.58 -8.23 0.24
CA ILE A 14 -21.80 -7.82 1.38
C ILE A 14 -20.35 -8.18 1.17
N LYS A 15 -20.06 -9.27 0.49
CA LYS A 15 -18.70 -9.67 0.25
C LYS A 15 -17.97 -8.67 -0.65
N ASN A 16 -18.70 -7.95 -1.48
CA ASN A 16 -18.07 -7.00 -2.36
C ASN A 16 -18.00 -5.63 -1.73
N ARG A 17 -18.46 -5.52 -0.50
CA ARG A 17 -18.43 -4.25 0.18
C ARG A 17 -17.01 -3.90 0.54
N ILE A 18 -16.65 -2.63 0.41
CA ILE A 18 -15.31 -2.18 0.73
C ILE A 18 -15.14 -2.12 2.24
N PRO A 19 -14.07 -2.68 2.77
CA PRO A 19 -13.86 -2.68 4.22
C PRO A 19 -13.71 -1.27 4.77
N MET A 20 -14.02 -1.12 6.04
CA MET A 20 -13.79 0.14 6.72
C MET A 20 -12.30 0.44 6.77
N LYS A 21 -11.94 1.66 7.14
CA LYS A 21 -10.55 2.06 7.18
C LYS A 21 -9.72 1.09 8.02
N GLU A 22 -10.26 0.67 9.15
CA GLU A 22 -9.52 -0.21 10.03
C GLU A 22 -9.29 -1.59 9.44
N GLU A 23 -10.12 -1.96 8.48
CA GLU A 23 -10.01 -3.26 7.88
C GLU A 23 -9.25 -3.22 6.58
N ARG A 24 -8.90 -2.04 6.10
CA ARG A 24 -8.19 -1.94 4.85
C ARG A 24 -6.70 -2.03 5.08
N ASN A 25 -5.99 -2.39 4.06
CA ASN A 25 -4.54 -2.47 4.14
C ASN A 25 -3.97 -1.08 3.91
N ILE A 26 -3.68 -0.36 4.97
CA ILE A 26 -3.12 0.98 4.86
C ILE A 26 -1.81 1.04 5.65
N ILE A 27 -0.96 1.93 5.25
CA ILE A 27 0.30 2.20 5.93
C ILE A 27 0.05 3.35 6.88
N THR A 28 0.46 3.22 8.12
CA THR A 28 0.22 4.27 9.11
C THR A 28 1.52 4.61 9.84
N MET A 29 1.52 5.77 10.48
CA MET A 29 2.64 6.20 11.29
C MET A 29 2.09 6.65 12.63
N ASP A 30 2.70 6.23 13.71
CA ASP A 30 2.23 6.62 15.02
C ASP A 30 2.84 7.97 15.41
N GLY A 31 2.50 8.46 16.59
CA GLY A 31 2.98 9.77 17.03
C GLY A 31 4.48 9.85 17.24
N GLN A 32 5.16 8.73 17.26
CA GLN A 32 6.60 8.71 17.46
C GLN A 32 7.35 8.47 16.17
N GLY A 33 6.66 8.38 15.07
CA GLY A 33 7.31 8.21 13.78
C GLY A 33 7.53 6.77 13.37
N ASN A 34 6.93 5.82 14.08
CA ASN A 34 7.07 4.42 13.70
C ASN A 34 6.05 4.07 12.64
N ILE A 35 6.51 3.40 11.59
CA ILE A 35 5.65 3.01 10.48
C ILE A 35 5.11 1.61 10.73
N SER A 36 3.81 1.45 10.53
CA SER A 36 3.18 0.13 10.59
C SER A 36 2.73 -0.24 9.20
N LEU A 37 3.16 -1.40 8.73
CA LEU A 37 2.76 -1.90 7.42
C LEU A 37 1.61 -2.89 7.59
N PRO A 38 0.69 -2.95 6.64
CA PRO A 38 -0.40 -3.92 6.73
C PRO A 38 0.13 -5.33 6.50
N SER A 39 -0.62 -6.32 6.95
CA SER A 39 -0.19 -7.70 6.78
C SER A 39 -0.07 -8.07 5.31
N ASP A 40 -0.97 -7.57 4.48
CA ASP A 40 -0.88 -7.79 3.04
C ASP A 40 -0.52 -6.46 2.40
N ILE A 41 0.77 -6.20 2.34
CA ILE A 41 1.24 -4.92 1.83
C ILE A 41 0.92 -4.74 0.35
N GLY A 42 0.85 -5.84 -0.38
CA GLY A 42 0.51 -5.76 -1.82
C GLY A 42 -0.92 -5.31 -2.07
N ALA A 43 -1.79 -5.46 -1.09
CA ALA A 43 -3.16 -5.04 -1.21
C ALA A 43 -3.39 -3.62 -0.66
N THR A 44 -2.34 -2.87 -0.44
CA THR A 44 -2.44 -1.51 0.09
C THR A 44 -3.35 -0.65 -0.79
N ALA A 45 -4.26 0.06 -0.14
CA ALA A 45 -5.20 0.93 -0.84
C ALA A 45 -5.51 2.12 0.07
N MET A 46 -4.97 3.27 -0.27
CA MET A 46 -5.07 4.45 0.58
C MET A 46 -5.66 5.62 -0.19
N THR A 47 -6.49 6.38 0.49
CA THR A 47 -7.05 7.59 -0.11
C THR A 47 -5.99 8.70 -0.12
N GLU A 48 -6.22 9.72 -0.91
CA GLU A 48 -5.32 10.87 -0.95
C GLU A 48 -5.13 11.45 0.44
N ARG A 49 -6.20 11.54 1.21
CA ARG A 49 -6.13 12.11 2.54
C ARG A 49 -5.24 11.27 3.45
N GLU A 50 -5.36 9.96 3.36
CA GLU A 50 -4.53 9.07 4.16
C GLU A 50 -3.06 9.18 3.77
N ILE A 51 -2.79 9.36 2.50
CA ILE A 51 -1.42 9.56 2.04
C ILE A 51 -0.88 10.89 2.56
N CYS A 52 -1.69 11.93 2.54
CA CYS A 52 -1.29 13.22 3.10
C CYS A 52 -0.96 13.10 4.57
N GLU A 53 -1.77 12.38 5.32
CA GLU A 53 -1.54 12.18 6.74
C GLU A 53 -0.25 11.39 6.97
N LEU A 54 -0.03 10.36 6.19
CA LEU A 54 1.15 9.53 6.35
C LEU A 54 2.42 10.32 6.05
N PHE A 55 2.43 11.07 4.96
CA PHE A 55 3.63 11.80 4.56
C PHE A 55 3.75 13.16 5.26
N GLY A 56 2.68 13.64 5.87
CA GLY A 56 2.72 14.95 6.51
C GLY A 56 2.76 16.08 5.49
N VAL A 57 2.03 15.94 4.39
CA VAL A 57 2.01 16.94 3.33
C VAL A 57 0.57 17.28 2.97
N ILE A 58 0.40 18.32 2.18
CA ILE A 58 -0.93 18.76 1.76
C ILE A 58 -1.29 18.11 0.43
N ALA A 59 -2.58 18.08 0.15
CA ALA A 59 -3.09 17.41 -1.05
C ALA A 59 -2.45 17.89 -2.36
N PRO A 60 -2.22 19.19 -2.56
CA PRO A 60 -1.55 19.61 -3.80
C PRO A 60 -0.19 18.98 -4.00
N THR A 61 0.54 18.72 -2.91
CA THR A 61 1.86 18.07 -3.01
C THR A 61 1.68 16.64 -3.54
N VAL A 62 0.70 15.91 -3.02
CA VAL A 62 0.45 14.55 -3.46
C VAL A 62 0.03 14.54 -4.93
N ARG A 63 -0.90 15.43 -5.29
CA ARG A 63 -1.39 15.47 -6.65
C ARG A 63 -0.30 15.83 -7.65
N ALA A 64 0.54 16.80 -7.28
CA ALA A 64 1.63 17.20 -8.15
C ALA A 64 2.63 16.06 -8.33
N GLY A 65 2.89 15.33 -7.25
CA GLY A 65 3.79 14.18 -7.32
C GLY A 65 3.26 13.10 -8.23
N ILE A 66 1.97 12.77 -8.10
CA ILE A 66 1.37 11.75 -8.94
C ILE A 66 1.40 12.19 -10.39
N LYS A 67 1.04 13.44 -10.67
CA LYS A 67 1.05 13.96 -12.02
C LYS A 67 2.44 13.87 -12.64
N ALA A 68 3.45 14.25 -11.87
CA ALA A 68 4.82 14.19 -12.37
C ALA A 68 5.27 12.75 -12.63
N LEU A 69 4.88 11.83 -11.77
CA LEU A 69 5.26 10.42 -11.93
C LEU A 69 4.57 9.81 -13.15
N CYS A 70 3.32 10.19 -13.41
CA CYS A 70 2.63 9.72 -14.60
C CYS A 70 3.24 10.34 -15.85
N LYS A 71 3.59 11.62 -15.79
CA LYS A 71 4.15 12.29 -16.94
C LYS A 71 5.52 11.71 -17.31
N SER A 72 6.28 11.28 -16.33
CA SER A 72 7.60 10.72 -16.58
C SER A 72 7.55 9.23 -16.92
N GLY A 73 6.38 8.63 -16.89
CA GLY A 73 6.24 7.22 -17.23
C GLY A 73 6.51 6.25 -16.11
N VAL A 74 6.79 6.76 -14.91
CA VAL A 74 7.01 5.88 -13.76
C VAL A 74 5.71 5.20 -13.35
N LEU A 75 4.60 5.92 -13.44
CA LEU A 75 3.29 5.36 -13.12
C LEU A 75 2.38 5.44 -14.34
N SER A 76 1.48 4.48 -14.44
CA SER A 76 0.46 4.50 -15.49
C SER A 76 -0.82 5.10 -14.94
N VAL A 77 -1.38 6.07 -15.65
CA VAL A 77 -2.62 6.71 -15.20
C VAL A 77 -3.77 5.72 -15.08
N TYR A 78 -3.67 4.59 -15.76
CA TYR A 78 -4.77 3.62 -15.73
C TYR A 78 -4.69 2.68 -14.55
N ASP A 79 -3.54 2.56 -13.92
CA ASP A 79 -3.34 1.58 -12.88
C ASP A 79 -3.11 2.13 -11.49
N ILE A 80 -3.05 3.46 -11.36
CA ILE A 80 -2.64 4.03 -10.09
C ILE A 80 -3.74 4.09 -9.06
N LYS A 81 -4.98 4.11 -9.49
CA LYS A 81 -6.07 4.28 -8.54
C LYS A 81 -7.29 3.49 -8.95
N ARG A 82 -8.15 3.28 -8.01
CA ARG A 82 -9.43 2.65 -8.26
C ARG A 82 -10.45 3.27 -7.32
N ILE A 83 -11.71 3.10 -7.63
CA ILE A 83 -12.76 3.62 -6.80
C ILE A 83 -13.28 2.50 -5.93
N ILE A 84 -13.36 2.74 -4.65
CA ILE A 84 -13.91 1.76 -3.73
C ILE A 84 -15.12 2.36 -3.05
N ARG A 85 -16.02 1.50 -2.64
CA ARG A 85 -17.20 1.94 -1.94
C ARG A 85 -16.92 1.93 -0.44
N ILE A 86 -17.07 3.08 0.19
CA ILE A 86 -16.85 3.21 1.62
C ILE A 86 -18.14 2.92 2.38
N SER A 87 -19.27 3.39 1.84
CA SER A 87 -20.57 3.16 2.44
C SER A 87 -21.60 3.20 1.35
N ASP A 88 -22.86 3.06 1.70
CA ASP A 88 -23.93 3.10 0.71
C ASP A 88 -23.94 4.37 -0.10
N ARG A 89 -23.47 5.45 0.48
CA ARG A 89 -23.53 6.74 -0.17
C ARG A 89 -22.19 7.30 -0.59
N TYR A 90 -21.10 6.72 -0.12
CA TYR A 90 -19.80 7.27 -0.39
C TYR A 90 -18.88 6.30 -1.07
N SER A 91 -18.21 6.81 -2.07
CA SER A 91 -17.13 6.09 -2.73
C SER A 91 -15.90 6.95 -2.61
N ALA A 92 -14.76 6.35 -2.66
CA ALA A 92 -13.51 7.09 -2.59
C ALA A 92 -12.50 6.52 -3.57
N GLU A 93 -11.64 7.38 -4.06
CA GLU A 93 -10.53 6.93 -4.87
C GLU A 93 -9.43 6.50 -3.94
N VAL A 94 -8.84 5.37 -4.21
CA VAL A 94 -7.70 4.89 -3.44
C VAL A 94 -6.55 4.61 -4.40
N TYR A 95 -5.34 4.77 -3.89
CA TYR A 95 -4.12 4.57 -4.65
C TYR A 95 -3.44 3.30 -4.14
N ASN A 96 -2.80 2.59 -5.05
CA ASN A 96 -2.17 1.31 -4.73
C ASN A 96 -0.78 1.50 -4.15
N LEU A 97 -0.17 0.39 -3.73
CA LEU A 97 1.16 0.42 -3.14
C LEU A 97 2.19 1.04 -4.07
N GLU A 98 2.12 0.73 -5.35
CA GLU A 98 3.09 1.24 -6.30
C GLU A 98 3.10 2.76 -6.32
N THR A 99 1.91 3.36 -6.29
CA THR A 99 1.80 4.82 -6.26
C THR A 99 2.37 5.38 -4.98
N ILE A 100 2.05 4.76 -3.84
CA ILE A 100 2.52 5.24 -2.55
C ILE A 100 4.03 5.13 -2.45
N ALA A 101 4.59 4.02 -2.93
CA ALA A 101 6.03 3.83 -2.90
C ALA A 101 6.74 4.84 -3.79
N ALA A 102 6.22 5.05 -5.00
CA ALA A 102 6.82 6.01 -5.91
C ALA A 102 6.79 7.42 -5.32
N LEU A 103 5.67 7.77 -4.66
CA LEU A 103 5.56 9.06 -4.00
C LEU A 103 6.55 9.18 -2.85
N ALA A 104 6.76 8.11 -2.10
CA ALA A 104 7.67 8.13 -0.97
C ALA A 104 9.10 8.44 -1.41
N PHE A 105 9.46 8.04 -2.62
CA PHE A 105 10.80 8.31 -3.15
C PHE A 105 10.89 9.65 -3.85
N ARG A 106 9.77 10.34 -4.02
CA ARG A 106 9.78 11.64 -4.66
C ARG A 106 9.54 12.80 -3.70
N VAL A 107 8.68 12.59 -2.70
CA VAL A 107 8.29 13.66 -1.78
C VAL A 107 9.35 13.83 -0.70
N GLU A 108 9.67 15.10 -0.42
CA GLU A 108 10.63 15.41 0.63
C GLU A 108 9.89 15.77 1.89
N SER A 109 9.72 14.82 2.79
CA SER A 109 9.07 15.06 4.06
C SER A 109 9.54 14.01 5.06
N PHE A 110 9.31 14.28 6.34
CA PHE A 110 9.68 13.35 7.39
C PHE A 110 8.94 12.02 7.20
N GLY A 111 7.64 12.09 6.94
CA GLY A 111 6.85 10.87 6.77
C GLY A 111 7.28 10.07 5.56
N ALA A 112 7.55 10.75 4.44
CA ALA A 112 8.01 10.07 3.24
C ALA A 112 9.35 9.39 3.49
N ALA A 113 10.24 10.05 4.22
CA ALA A 113 11.54 9.45 4.53
C ALA A 113 11.38 8.20 5.39
N LYS A 114 10.45 8.22 6.34
CA LYS A 114 10.20 7.07 7.18
C LYS A 114 9.62 5.92 6.37
N VAL A 115 8.71 6.21 5.46
CA VAL A 115 8.12 5.19 4.61
C VAL A 115 9.20 4.58 3.71
N ARG A 116 10.05 5.41 3.11
CA ARG A 116 11.14 4.92 2.26
C ARG A 116 12.02 3.93 3.03
N LYS A 117 12.37 4.29 4.26
CA LYS A 117 13.26 3.46 5.04
C LYS A 117 12.66 2.09 5.30
N VAL A 118 11.38 2.07 5.69
CA VAL A 118 10.73 0.80 6.00
C VAL A 118 10.56 -0.05 4.76
N LEU A 119 10.20 0.57 3.63
CA LEU A 119 10.05 -0.18 2.39
C LEU A 119 11.39 -0.76 1.93
N LEU A 120 12.46 0.00 2.05
CA LEU A 120 13.78 -0.50 1.67
C LEU A 120 14.22 -1.62 2.59
N GLU A 121 13.95 -1.52 3.87
CA GLU A 121 14.29 -2.59 4.79
C GLU A 121 13.54 -3.85 4.45
N ARG A 122 12.27 -3.71 4.05
CA ARG A 122 11.48 -4.87 3.68
C ARG A 122 12.04 -5.52 2.41
N ILE A 123 12.47 -4.73 1.45
CA ILE A 123 13.05 -5.24 0.23
C ILE A 123 14.39 -5.92 0.51
N ILE A 124 15.23 -5.28 1.31
CA ILE A 124 16.56 -5.80 1.56
C ILE A 124 16.55 -7.07 2.41
N HIS A 125 15.76 -7.04 3.47
CA HIS A 125 15.80 -8.15 4.41
C HIS A 125 14.74 -9.21 4.18
N GLY A 126 13.64 -8.84 3.52
CA GLY A 126 12.58 -9.79 3.24
C GLY A 126 11.95 -10.33 4.50
N ARG A 127 11.29 -11.47 4.36
CA ARG A 127 10.71 -12.16 5.49
C ARG A 127 11.62 -13.30 5.86
N LYS A 128 12.01 -13.36 7.11
CA LYS A 128 12.92 -14.38 7.53
C LYS A 128 12.37 -15.79 7.34
N GLU A 129 11.08 -15.97 7.55
CA GLU A 129 10.51 -17.29 7.39
C GLU A 129 10.69 -17.78 5.96
N LYS A 130 10.40 -16.93 5.00
CA LYS A 130 10.51 -17.32 3.62
C LYS A 130 11.95 -17.60 3.28
N THR A 131 12.85 -16.79 3.76
CA THR A 131 14.25 -16.96 3.48
C THR A 131 14.73 -18.29 4.03
N THR A 132 14.31 -18.63 5.23
CA THR A 132 14.72 -19.87 5.84
C THR A 132 14.24 -21.07 5.04
N VAL A 133 12.98 -21.03 4.61
CA VAL A 133 12.44 -22.14 3.86
C VAL A 133 13.16 -22.28 2.53
N PHE A 134 13.43 -21.17 1.88
CA PHE A 134 14.09 -21.20 0.60
C PHE A 134 15.49 -21.78 0.75
N VAL A 135 16.20 -21.41 1.76
CA VAL A 135 17.56 -21.90 1.97
C VAL A 135 17.53 -23.39 2.19
N SER A 136 16.55 -23.90 2.92
CA SER A 136 16.47 -25.32 3.15
C SER A 136 16.30 -26.07 1.84
N VAL A 137 15.43 -25.58 0.98
CA VAL A 137 15.20 -26.22 -0.28
C VAL A 137 16.46 -26.19 -1.15
N VAL A 138 17.12 -25.06 -1.13
CA VAL A 138 18.31 -24.92 -1.95
C VAL A 138 19.41 -25.83 -1.45
N SER A 139 19.55 -25.98 -0.15
CA SER A 139 20.64 -26.80 0.32
C SER A 139 20.43 -28.24 -0.05
N ASP A 140 19.18 -28.66 -0.24
CA ASP A 140 19.01 -30.02 -0.68
C ASP A 140 19.45 -30.17 -2.10
N GLY A 141 19.42 -29.11 -2.81
CA GLY A 141 19.71 -29.20 -4.18
C GLY A 141 21.09 -29.45 -4.42
N LYS A 142 21.90 -29.58 -3.91
CA LYS A 142 23.16 -29.90 -4.16
C LYS A 142 24.06 -29.14 -4.72
N PRO A 143 24.71 -29.32 -5.36
CA PRO A 143 25.81 -28.79 -5.89
C PRO A 143 25.83 -27.40 -5.58
N ASN A 144 26.04 -27.04 -4.51
CA ASN A 144 26.12 -25.79 -4.23
C ASN A 144 27.18 -25.06 -4.81
N SER A 145 28.09 -25.58 -5.32
CA SER A 145 29.22 -24.84 -5.84
C SER A 145 28.80 -23.71 -6.71
N ARG A 146 27.74 -23.85 -7.44
CA ARG A 146 27.41 -22.77 -8.31
C ARG A 146 26.91 -21.61 -7.55
N TRP A 147 26.53 -21.74 -6.34
CA TRP A 147 26.05 -20.62 -5.61
C TRP A 147 27.14 -19.74 -5.15
N LYS A 148 28.32 -20.23 -5.15
CA LYS A 148 29.38 -19.44 -4.72
C LYS A 148 29.85 -18.57 -5.79
N ALA A 149 29.56 -18.91 -6.95
CA ALA A 149 30.03 -18.10 -8.08
C ALA A 149 29.25 -16.81 -8.20
#